data_71abb1f6640de3c863ceb8e8606791d7
#
_entry.id   71abb1f6640de3c863ceb8e8606791d7
#
_cell.length_a   1.000
_cell.length_b   1.000
_cell.length_c   1.000
_cell.angle_alpha   90.00
_cell.angle_beta   90.00
_cell.angle_gamma   90.00
#
_symmetry.space_group_name_H-M   'P 1'
#
loop_
_entity.id
_entity.type
_entity.pdbx_description
1 polymer ?
#
loop_
_entity_poly.entity_id
_entity_poly.type
_entity_poly.pdbx_seq_one_letter_code
_entity_poly.pdbx_strand_id
1 'polypeptide(L)'
;MCCAVAEFCIASRESPAAVFVNPRAGGGRARRCLTPIKRIFAERSLPAEFIFTESTEALESHARNAIQAGRRLLLAMGGDGTLQALVNAAHGREVVLGILPTGGGNDFAAALRLPKNPIAAAGAILSAKPRWVDVLCARTADGSRRLYVGGGGVGLYADAASYSGAYSYLPGRARYVAAALRALREFKPLRIRAEFPGSELPPMEAQALLAGVLNTPSYGAGLRLAPDARIDDGLLTTLFVPNLSALQVLAVVPRLLARGNLPDSYVTRVSAARVRLTTDRGCLFHGDGEIFGPAPVEIEVLPKALQMLAPVIS
;
A
#
# COMPACT_ATOMS: atom_id res chain seq x y z
N MET A 1 39.66 -17.60 -10.57
CA MET A 1 39.34 -17.03 -9.25
C MET A 1 37.88 -16.66 -9.24
N CYS A 2 37.02 -17.59 -8.80
CA CYS A 2 35.57 -17.37 -8.66
C CYS A 2 35.33 -16.56 -7.41
N CYS A 3 34.84 -15.32 -7.56
CA CYS A 3 34.19 -14.61 -6.48
C CYS A 3 32.83 -15.29 -6.20
N ALA A 4 32.80 -16.07 -5.13
CA ALA A 4 31.56 -16.59 -4.56
C ALA A 4 30.76 -15.41 -4.00
N VAL A 5 29.79 -14.92 -4.76
CA VAL A 5 28.67 -14.16 -4.22
C VAL A 5 27.90 -15.16 -3.38
N ALA A 6 27.88 -14.96 -2.06
CA ALA A 6 27.00 -15.70 -1.18
C ALA A 6 25.55 -15.39 -1.63
N GLU A 7 25.03 -16.24 -2.49
CA GLU A 7 23.62 -16.24 -2.86
C GLU A 7 22.83 -16.53 -1.58
N PHE A 8 22.15 -15.51 -1.08
CA PHE A 8 21.13 -15.67 -0.06
C PHE A 8 20.04 -16.58 -0.66
N CYS A 9 20.15 -17.88 -0.42
CA CYS A 9 19.16 -18.86 -0.86
C CYS A 9 17.91 -18.70 0.02
N ILE A 10 17.07 -17.68 -0.28
CA ILE A 10 15.86 -17.34 0.48
C ILE A 10 14.76 -18.40 0.28
N ALA A 11 14.84 -19.17 -0.80
CA ALA A 11 13.96 -20.30 -1.07
C ALA A 11 14.76 -21.51 -1.58
N SER A 12 14.43 -22.69 -1.09
CA SER A 12 15.04 -23.97 -1.46
C SER A 12 13.94 -25.01 -1.73
N ARG A 13 14.31 -26.20 -2.19
CA ARG A 13 13.34 -27.31 -2.33
C ARG A 13 12.72 -27.71 -1.00
N GLU A 14 13.47 -27.58 0.11
CA GLU A 14 13.00 -27.89 1.46
C GLU A 14 12.16 -26.74 2.04
N SER A 15 12.43 -25.49 1.62
CA SER A 15 11.67 -24.30 2.01
C SER A 15 11.30 -23.48 0.78
N PRO A 16 10.33 -23.92 -0.05
CA PRO A 16 9.91 -23.19 -1.23
C PRO A 16 9.25 -21.86 -0.86
N ALA A 17 9.27 -20.90 -1.82
CA ALA A 17 8.54 -19.66 -1.67
C ALA A 17 7.04 -19.92 -1.51
N ALA A 18 6.39 -19.24 -0.57
CA ALA A 18 4.95 -19.27 -0.41
C ALA A 18 4.32 -18.12 -1.19
N VAL A 19 3.57 -18.41 -2.25
CA VAL A 19 2.90 -17.41 -3.11
C VAL A 19 1.43 -17.35 -2.77
N PHE A 20 0.99 -16.29 -2.10
CA PHE A 20 -0.39 -16.07 -1.71
C PHE A 20 -1.15 -15.40 -2.84
N VAL A 21 -2.10 -16.12 -3.42
CA VAL A 21 -2.85 -15.72 -4.59
C VAL A 21 -4.22 -15.21 -4.19
N ASN A 22 -4.49 -13.93 -4.45
CA ASN A 22 -5.85 -13.39 -4.41
C ASN A 22 -6.49 -13.53 -5.79
N PRO A 23 -7.38 -14.51 -6.02
CA PRO A 23 -7.91 -14.81 -7.34
C PRO A 23 -8.80 -13.70 -7.91
N ARG A 24 -9.32 -12.80 -7.04
CA ARG A 24 -10.21 -11.68 -7.42
C ARG A 24 -9.42 -10.42 -7.78
N ALA A 25 -8.11 -10.36 -7.46
CA ALA A 25 -7.30 -9.19 -7.69
C ALA A 25 -7.30 -8.75 -9.17
N GLY A 26 -7.46 -7.44 -9.39
CA GLY A 26 -7.43 -6.83 -10.71
C GLY A 26 -8.48 -7.39 -11.69
N GLY A 27 -9.69 -7.71 -11.21
CA GLY A 27 -10.74 -8.29 -12.05
C GLY A 27 -10.34 -9.66 -12.63
N GLY A 28 -9.70 -10.51 -11.83
CA GLY A 28 -9.26 -11.85 -12.22
C GLY A 28 -7.91 -11.86 -12.96
N ARG A 29 -7.16 -10.75 -12.99
CA ARG A 29 -5.81 -10.70 -13.57
C ARG A 29 -4.88 -11.73 -12.92
N ALA A 30 -4.97 -11.92 -11.60
CA ALA A 30 -4.19 -12.91 -10.89
C ALA A 30 -4.36 -14.32 -11.49
N ARG A 31 -5.59 -14.76 -11.74
CA ARG A 31 -5.85 -16.07 -12.39
C ARG A 31 -5.24 -16.16 -13.78
N ARG A 32 -5.37 -15.11 -14.61
CA ARG A 32 -4.82 -15.09 -15.99
C ARG A 32 -3.29 -15.14 -16.02
N CYS A 33 -2.63 -14.54 -15.03
CA CYS A 33 -1.17 -14.52 -14.94
C CYS A 33 -0.57 -15.73 -14.23
N LEU A 34 -1.38 -16.59 -13.60
CA LEU A 34 -0.90 -17.68 -12.75
C LEU A 34 -0.01 -18.68 -13.52
N THR A 35 -0.51 -19.21 -14.65
CA THR A 35 0.23 -20.20 -15.46
C THR A 35 1.54 -19.66 -16.01
N PRO A 36 1.58 -18.44 -16.63
CA PRO A 36 2.84 -17.82 -17.03
C PRO A 36 3.83 -17.63 -15.89
N ILE A 37 3.37 -17.19 -14.71
CA ILE A 37 4.25 -16.97 -13.56
C ILE A 37 4.80 -18.29 -13.02
N LYS A 38 3.98 -19.32 -12.88
CA LYS A 38 4.43 -20.68 -12.51
C LYS A 38 5.53 -21.19 -13.45
N ARG A 39 5.35 -20.98 -14.75
CA ARG A 39 6.33 -21.38 -15.76
C ARG A 39 7.66 -20.63 -15.57
N ILE A 40 7.63 -19.31 -15.41
CA ILE A 40 8.84 -18.50 -15.17
C ILE A 40 9.60 -18.97 -13.92
N PHE A 41 8.88 -19.26 -12.82
CA PHE A 41 9.51 -19.74 -11.59
C PHE A 41 10.14 -21.12 -11.78
N ALA A 42 9.47 -22.02 -12.51
CA ALA A 42 10.01 -23.34 -12.84
C ALA A 42 11.25 -23.25 -13.74
N GLU A 43 11.20 -22.43 -14.82
CA GLU A 43 12.33 -22.22 -15.75
C GLU A 43 13.56 -21.62 -15.05
N ARG A 44 13.37 -20.84 -14.00
CA ARG A 44 14.43 -20.22 -13.20
C ARG A 44 14.73 -20.95 -11.90
N SER A 45 14.21 -22.16 -11.76
CA SER A 45 14.45 -23.06 -10.60
C SER A 45 14.13 -22.41 -9.25
N LEU A 46 13.10 -21.52 -9.18
CA LEU A 46 12.55 -21.04 -7.92
C LEU A 46 11.45 -22.01 -7.46
N PRO A 47 11.67 -22.84 -6.43
CA PRO A 47 10.62 -23.65 -5.84
C PRO A 47 9.54 -22.76 -5.23
N ALA A 48 8.27 -22.94 -5.62
CA ALA A 48 7.19 -22.10 -5.14
C ALA A 48 5.89 -22.91 -4.97
N GLU A 49 5.22 -22.67 -3.85
CA GLU A 49 3.90 -23.18 -3.55
C GLU A 49 2.87 -22.05 -3.70
N PHE A 50 1.79 -22.28 -4.44
CA PHE A 50 0.76 -21.28 -4.72
C PHE A 50 -0.47 -21.57 -3.86
N ILE A 51 -0.71 -20.70 -2.88
CA ILE A 51 -1.77 -20.80 -1.87
C ILE A 51 -2.88 -19.81 -2.24
N PHE A 52 -4.06 -20.31 -2.55
CA PHE A 52 -5.21 -19.46 -2.86
C PHE A 52 -5.89 -19.02 -1.58
N THR A 53 -6.23 -17.73 -1.51
CA THR A 53 -6.87 -17.12 -0.34
C THR A 53 -8.13 -16.37 -0.75
N GLU A 54 -9.21 -16.54 0.02
CA GLU A 54 -10.51 -15.94 -0.28
C GLU A 54 -10.79 -14.66 0.50
N SER A 55 -10.12 -14.48 1.64
CA SER A 55 -10.22 -13.28 2.49
C SER A 55 -8.85 -12.85 3.02
N THR A 56 -8.78 -11.63 3.56
CA THR A 56 -7.60 -11.06 4.20
C THR A 56 -7.21 -11.86 5.45
N GLU A 57 -8.19 -12.26 6.27
CA GLU A 57 -7.98 -13.03 7.49
C GLU A 57 -7.43 -14.43 7.19
N ALA A 58 -8.00 -15.10 6.17
CA ALA A 58 -7.50 -16.39 5.71
C ALA A 58 -6.06 -16.28 5.20
N LEU A 59 -5.73 -15.21 4.47
CA LEU A 59 -4.37 -14.96 4.00
C LEU A 59 -3.41 -14.77 5.17
N GLU A 60 -3.75 -13.92 6.14
CA GLU A 60 -2.91 -13.71 7.33
C GLU A 60 -2.67 -15.00 8.10
N SER A 61 -3.70 -15.84 8.26
CA SER A 61 -3.59 -17.13 8.94
C SER A 61 -2.66 -18.08 8.18
N HIS A 62 -2.88 -18.26 6.88
CA HIS A 62 -2.03 -19.11 6.03
C HIS A 62 -0.58 -18.60 6.00
N ALA A 63 -0.36 -17.28 5.98
CA ALA A 63 0.98 -16.71 6.00
C ALA A 63 1.70 -16.99 7.33
N ARG A 64 1.01 -16.85 8.48
CA ARG A 64 1.58 -17.21 9.79
C ARG A 64 1.95 -18.69 9.84
N ASN A 65 1.08 -19.58 9.33
CA ASN A 65 1.35 -21.01 9.30
C ASN A 65 2.57 -21.32 8.40
N ALA A 66 2.69 -20.68 7.23
CA ALA A 66 3.83 -20.84 6.35
C ALA A 66 5.13 -20.40 7.03
N ILE A 67 5.12 -19.25 7.73
CA ILE A 67 6.27 -18.76 8.51
C ILE A 67 6.67 -19.76 9.62
N GLN A 68 5.69 -20.29 10.36
CA GLN A 68 5.92 -21.31 11.39
C GLN A 68 6.50 -22.60 10.81
N ALA A 69 6.10 -22.97 9.59
CA ALA A 69 6.64 -24.10 8.83
C ALA A 69 8.03 -23.81 8.23
N GLY A 70 8.67 -22.67 8.56
CA GLY A 70 10.03 -22.33 8.15
C GLY A 70 10.14 -21.66 6.78
N ARG A 71 9.02 -21.21 6.17
CA ARG A 71 9.08 -20.45 4.91
C ARG A 71 9.74 -19.08 5.15
N ARG A 72 10.72 -18.74 4.32
CA ARG A 72 11.49 -17.48 4.44
C ARG A 72 11.17 -16.48 3.34
N LEU A 73 10.56 -16.91 2.24
CA LEU A 73 10.12 -16.05 1.13
C LEU A 73 8.61 -16.15 0.95
N LEU A 74 7.92 -15.03 1.16
CA LEU A 74 6.48 -14.91 0.98
C LEU A 74 6.17 -13.90 -0.12
N LEU A 75 5.39 -14.29 -1.11
CA LEU A 75 5.05 -13.45 -2.26
C LEU A 75 3.54 -13.16 -2.26
N ALA A 76 3.17 -11.88 -2.32
CA ALA A 76 1.80 -11.43 -2.54
C ALA A 76 1.48 -11.42 -4.04
N MET A 77 0.66 -12.32 -4.54
CA MET A 77 0.11 -12.23 -5.90
C MET A 77 -1.28 -11.59 -5.84
N GLY A 78 -1.27 -10.25 -5.75
CA GLY A 78 -2.47 -9.44 -5.50
C GLY A 78 -2.21 -7.95 -5.67
N GLY A 79 -2.96 -7.14 -4.95
CA GLY A 79 -2.76 -5.70 -4.82
C GLY A 79 -2.23 -5.31 -3.44
N ASP A 80 -2.32 -3.99 -3.12
CA ASP A 80 -1.81 -3.43 -1.87
C ASP A 80 -2.45 -4.07 -0.63
N GLY A 81 -3.77 -4.36 -0.62
CA GLY A 81 -4.42 -5.08 0.49
C GLY A 81 -3.92 -6.52 0.67
N THR A 82 -3.56 -7.23 -0.41
CA THR A 82 -2.95 -8.57 -0.31
C THR A 82 -1.55 -8.47 0.32
N LEU A 83 -0.78 -7.45 -0.07
CA LEU A 83 0.52 -7.18 0.54
C LEU A 83 0.38 -6.82 2.03
N GLN A 84 -0.58 -5.95 2.36
CA GLN A 84 -0.86 -5.53 3.73
C GLN A 84 -1.13 -6.72 4.67
N ALA A 85 -1.92 -7.71 4.22
CA ALA A 85 -2.15 -8.92 4.99
C ALA A 85 -0.84 -9.70 5.26
N LEU A 86 0.05 -9.82 4.25
CA LEU A 86 1.37 -10.43 4.46
C LEU A 86 2.22 -9.62 5.44
N VAL A 87 2.20 -8.29 5.36
CA VAL A 87 2.91 -7.39 6.29
C VAL A 87 2.47 -7.63 7.73
N ASN A 88 1.17 -7.72 7.99
CA ASN A 88 0.62 -7.99 9.32
C ASN A 88 0.98 -9.39 9.84
N ALA A 89 1.11 -10.38 8.96
CA ALA A 89 1.54 -11.73 9.33
C ALA A 89 3.06 -11.84 9.58
N ALA A 90 3.86 -11.07 8.83
CA ALA A 90 5.31 -11.18 8.75
C ALA A 90 6.06 -10.25 9.72
N HIS A 91 5.41 -9.22 10.26
CA HIS A 91 6.06 -8.25 11.13
C HIS A 91 6.71 -8.92 12.36
N GLY A 92 7.98 -8.57 12.62
CA GLY A 92 8.78 -9.16 13.69
C GLY A 92 9.27 -10.59 13.38
N ARG A 93 9.20 -11.04 12.14
CA ARG A 93 9.71 -12.34 11.69
C ARG A 93 10.85 -12.18 10.69
N GLU A 94 11.78 -13.12 10.68
CA GLU A 94 12.90 -13.16 9.74
C GLU A 94 12.46 -13.74 8.39
N VAL A 95 11.72 -12.97 7.64
CA VAL A 95 11.23 -13.34 6.31
C VAL A 95 11.41 -12.20 5.32
N VAL A 96 11.49 -12.53 4.05
CA VAL A 96 11.52 -11.57 2.94
C VAL A 96 10.17 -11.62 2.23
N LEU A 97 9.59 -10.46 1.99
CA LEU A 97 8.35 -10.34 1.23
C LEU A 97 8.63 -9.92 -0.21
N GLY A 98 7.72 -10.26 -1.11
CA GLY A 98 7.70 -9.73 -2.47
C GLY A 98 6.28 -9.55 -2.96
N ILE A 99 6.12 -8.80 -4.07
CA ILE A 99 4.81 -8.53 -4.65
C ILE A 99 4.80 -8.81 -6.15
N LEU A 100 3.82 -9.58 -6.58
CA LEU A 100 3.44 -9.81 -7.97
C LEU A 100 2.20 -8.95 -8.24
N PRO A 101 2.33 -7.77 -8.87
CA PRO A 101 1.31 -6.72 -8.89
C PRO A 101 0.13 -7.06 -9.81
N THR A 102 -0.83 -7.81 -9.31
CA THR A 102 -2.03 -8.19 -10.06
C THR A 102 -3.27 -7.37 -9.68
N GLY A 103 -3.17 -6.48 -8.70
CA GLY A 103 -4.25 -5.60 -8.24
C GLY A 103 -4.53 -4.41 -9.17
N GLY A 104 -5.47 -3.56 -8.76
CA GLY A 104 -5.86 -2.34 -9.50
C GLY A 104 -4.96 -1.13 -9.23
N GLY A 105 -4.41 -0.99 -8.00
CA GLY A 105 -3.52 0.10 -7.59
C GLY A 105 -2.07 -0.27 -7.78
N ASN A 106 -1.57 -1.12 -6.93
CA ASN A 106 -0.19 -1.59 -6.85
C ASN A 106 0.81 -0.43 -6.61
N ASP A 107 0.42 0.51 -5.76
CA ASP A 107 1.19 1.72 -5.49
C ASP A 107 2.51 1.39 -4.78
N PHE A 108 2.51 0.40 -3.86
CA PHE A 108 3.73 -0.04 -3.21
C PHE A 108 4.69 -0.78 -4.17
N ALA A 109 4.17 -1.59 -5.08
CA ALA A 109 4.99 -2.21 -6.13
C ALA A 109 5.66 -1.16 -7.04
N ALA A 110 4.94 -0.06 -7.34
CA ALA A 110 5.50 1.05 -8.08
C ALA A 110 6.59 1.79 -7.29
N ALA A 111 6.43 1.97 -5.97
CA ALA A 111 7.45 2.55 -5.09
C ALA A 111 8.71 1.68 -5.00
N LEU A 112 8.57 0.35 -5.06
CA LEU A 112 9.68 -0.61 -5.20
C LEU A 112 10.28 -0.65 -6.61
N ARG A 113 9.73 0.12 -7.58
CA ARG A 113 10.13 0.15 -9.00
C ARG A 113 9.96 -1.20 -9.71
N LEU A 114 9.02 -2.00 -9.27
CA LEU A 114 8.65 -3.23 -9.96
C LEU A 114 7.87 -2.93 -11.25
N PRO A 115 8.03 -3.75 -12.30
CA PRO A 115 7.23 -3.63 -13.52
C PRO A 115 5.72 -3.74 -13.23
N LYS A 116 4.91 -2.91 -13.90
CA LYS A 116 3.44 -2.96 -13.79
C LYS A 116 2.83 -4.25 -14.36
N ASN A 117 3.53 -4.88 -15.31
CA ASN A 117 3.13 -6.17 -15.86
C ASN A 117 3.51 -7.28 -14.86
N PRO A 118 2.57 -8.09 -14.35
CA PRO A 118 2.86 -9.13 -13.35
C PRO A 118 3.85 -10.19 -13.83
N ILE A 119 3.86 -10.50 -15.12
CA ILE A 119 4.77 -11.49 -15.72
C ILE A 119 6.20 -10.94 -15.74
N ALA A 120 6.37 -9.67 -16.14
CA ALA A 120 7.66 -9.00 -16.09
C ALA A 120 8.13 -8.80 -14.63
N ALA A 121 7.22 -8.52 -13.70
CA ALA A 121 7.53 -8.41 -12.28
C ALA A 121 8.00 -9.75 -11.70
N ALA A 122 7.41 -10.87 -12.12
CA ALA A 122 7.88 -12.21 -11.72
C ALA A 122 9.32 -12.45 -12.18
N GLY A 123 9.68 -12.05 -13.40
CA GLY A 123 11.06 -12.08 -13.88
C GLY A 123 12.00 -11.18 -13.06
N ALA A 124 11.55 -9.96 -12.74
CA ALA A 124 12.34 -9.01 -11.96
C ALA A 124 12.60 -9.48 -10.52
N ILE A 125 11.62 -10.13 -9.89
CA ILE A 125 11.76 -10.69 -8.52
C ILE A 125 12.84 -11.75 -8.45
N LEU A 126 13.05 -12.53 -9.48
CA LEU A 126 14.08 -13.59 -9.50
C LEU A 126 15.52 -13.05 -9.46
N SER A 127 15.73 -11.80 -9.89
CA SER A 127 17.02 -11.09 -9.79
C SER A 127 17.03 -9.99 -8.73
N ALA A 128 15.93 -9.83 -7.99
CA ALA A 128 15.79 -8.82 -6.96
C ALA A 128 16.61 -9.16 -5.72
N LYS A 129 16.95 -8.12 -4.93
CA LYS A 129 17.63 -8.27 -3.64
C LYS A 129 16.71 -7.79 -2.51
N PRO A 130 16.82 -8.36 -1.31
CA PRO A 130 16.15 -7.84 -0.13
C PRO A 130 16.58 -6.40 0.15
N ARG A 131 15.60 -5.53 0.35
CA ARG A 131 15.74 -4.12 0.74
C ARG A 131 14.91 -3.88 1.98
N TRP A 132 15.47 -3.23 2.97
CA TRP A 132 14.71 -2.80 4.14
C TRP A 132 13.76 -1.67 3.75
N VAL A 133 12.52 -1.78 4.23
CA VAL A 133 11.48 -0.78 4.04
C VAL A 133 10.81 -0.46 5.36
N ASP A 134 10.27 0.74 5.42
CA ASP A 134 9.49 1.22 6.55
C ASP A 134 8.07 0.67 6.49
N VAL A 135 7.46 0.53 7.65
CA VAL A 135 6.07 0.12 7.81
C VAL A 135 5.36 1.16 8.67
N LEU A 136 4.14 1.50 8.32
CA LEU A 136 3.31 2.37 9.13
C LEU A 136 2.44 1.54 10.07
N CYS A 137 2.39 1.96 11.34
CA CYS A 137 1.56 1.35 12.37
C CYS A 137 0.46 2.33 12.79
N ALA A 138 -0.78 2.02 12.50
CA ALA A 138 -1.93 2.81 12.93
C ALA A 138 -2.56 2.20 14.19
N ARG A 139 -2.87 3.06 15.17
CA ARG A 139 -3.65 2.74 16.38
C ARG A 139 -4.88 3.62 16.41
N THR A 140 -6.05 3.01 16.35
CA THR A 140 -7.35 3.71 16.32
C THR A 140 -7.95 3.86 17.71
N ALA A 141 -8.99 4.67 17.83
CA ALA A 141 -9.62 5.02 19.11
C ALA A 141 -10.17 3.80 19.88
N ASP A 142 -10.56 2.74 19.19
CA ASP A 142 -11.02 1.48 19.77
C ASP A 142 -9.89 0.56 20.24
N GLY A 143 -8.62 1.00 20.12
CA GLY A 143 -7.43 0.24 20.49
C GLY A 143 -6.95 -0.73 19.43
N SER A 144 -7.60 -0.81 18.27
CA SER A 144 -7.15 -1.65 17.15
C SER A 144 -5.79 -1.18 16.64
N ARG A 145 -4.92 -2.15 16.36
CA ARG A 145 -3.59 -1.91 15.79
C ARG A 145 -3.45 -2.64 14.47
N ARG A 146 -3.11 -1.90 13.42
CA ARG A 146 -2.91 -2.45 12.08
C ARG A 146 -1.68 -1.85 11.41
N LEU A 147 -0.98 -2.68 10.63
CA LEU A 147 0.16 -2.28 9.83
C LEU A 147 -0.24 -2.06 8.38
N TYR A 148 0.39 -1.08 7.74
CA TYR A 148 0.23 -0.81 6.32
C TYR A 148 1.52 -0.22 5.73
N VAL A 149 1.69 -0.24 4.43
CA VAL A 149 2.94 0.13 3.78
C VAL A 149 2.80 1.23 2.72
N GLY A 150 1.62 1.40 2.16
CA GLY A 150 1.37 2.37 1.09
C GLY A 150 0.87 3.70 1.62
N GLY A 151 -0.40 3.75 1.95
CA GLY A 151 -1.04 4.96 2.41
C GLY A 151 -2.38 4.72 3.08
N GLY A 152 -2.81 5.72 3.84
CA GLY A 152 -4.08 5.72 4.53
C GLY A 152 -4.59 7.14 4.74
N GLY A 153 -5.73 7.26 5.42
CA GLY A 153 -6.27 8.57 5.73
C GLY A 153 -7.69 8.56 6.27
N VAL A 154 -8.16 9.75 6.57
CA VAL A 154 -9.52 10.04 7.06
C VAL A 154 -10.25 10.98 6.10
N GLY A 155 -11.57 11.06 6.24
CA GLY A 155 -12.43 11.95 5.44
C GLY A 155 -12.86 11.31 4.12
N LEU A 156 -12.97 12.11 3.07
CA LEU A 156 -13.40 11.68 1.73
C LEU A 156 -12.64 10.43 1.22
N TYR A 157 -11.47 10.22 1.74
CA TYR A 157 -10.61 9.08 1.45
C TYR A 157 -11.26 7.74 1.82
N ALA A 158 -11.83 7.68 3.02
CA ALA A 158 -12.54 6.52 3.52
C ALA A 158 -13.79 6.23 2.69
N ASP A 159 -14.57 7.26 2.38
CA ASP A 159 -15.78 7.13 1.57
C ASP A 159 -15.45 6.73 0.12
N ALA A 160 -14.44 7.36 -0.49
CA ALA A 160 -13.98 7.00 -1.83
C ALA A 160 -13.48 5.55 -1.92
N ALA A 161 -12.77 5.06 -0.90
CA ALA A 161 -12.34 3.67 -0.84
C ALA A 161 -13.53 2.70 -0.82
N SER A 162 -14.57 3.00 -0.01
CA SER A 162 -15.79 2.19 0.06
C SER A 162 -16.57 2.16 -1.26
N TYR A 163 -16.64 3.28 -1.98
CA TYR A 163 -17.31 3.35 -3.29
C TYR A 163 -16.48 2.77 -4.44
N SER A 164 -15.19 2.58 -4.27
CA SER A 164 -14.32 2.12 -5.36
C SER A 164 -14.75 0.76 -5.94
N GLY A 165 -15.35 -0.10 -5.13
CA GLY A 165 -15.89 -1.39 -5.57
C GLY A 165 -16.97 -1.27 -6.66
N ALA A 166 -17.88 -0.28 -6.53
CA ALA A 166 -18.95 -0.04 -7.47
C ALA A 166 -18.48 0.40 -8.87
N TYR A 167 -17.26 0.93 -8.99
CA TYR A 167 -16.65 1.39 -10.24
C TYR A 167 -15.54 0.44 -10.74
N SER A 168 -15.59 -0.84 -10.36
CA SER A 168 -14.59 -1.84 -10.75
C SER A 168 -14.44 -2.05 -12.27
N TYR A 169 -15.45 -1.66 -13.06
CA TYR A 169 -15.44 -1.67 -14.52
C TYR A 169 -14.57 -0.56 -15.14
N LEU A 170 -14.26 0.50 -14.39
CA LEU A 170 -13.38 1.58 -14.86
C LEU A 170 -11.91 1.22 -14.65
N PRO A 171 -11.02 1.51 -15.62
CA PRO A 171 -9.59 1.19 -15.52
C PRO A 171 -8.82 2.20 -14.67
N GLY A 172 -7.83 1.71 -13.92
CA GLY A 172 -6.81 2.50 -13.25
C GLY A 172 -7.35 3.67 -12.42
N ARG A 173 -6.83 4.87 -12.66
CA ARG A 173 -7.19 6.09 -11.91
C ARG A 173 -8.65 6.50 -12.07
N ALA A 174 -9.28 6.23 -13.22
CA ALA A 174 -10.67 6.61 -13.49
C ALA A 174 -11.63 6.03 -12.44
N ARG A 175 -11.40 4.82 -11.99
CA ARG A 175 -12.14 4.16 -10.91
C ARG A 175 -12.13 4.98 -9.62
N TYR A 176 -10.96 5.41 -9.17
CA TYR A 176 -10.79 6.15 -7.91
C TYR A 176 -11.31 7.58 -8.03
N VAL A 177 -11.12 8.22 -9.19
CA VAL A 177 -11.68 9.55 -9.45
C VAL A 177 -13.22 9.51 -9.45
N ALA A 178 -13.83 8.52 -10.10
CA ALA A 178 -15.29 8.36 -10.11
C ALA A 178 -15.83 8.10 -8.69
N ALA A 179 -15.16 7.26 -7.90
CA ALA A 179 -15.49 7.00 -6.51
C ALA A 179 -15.38 8.28 -5.64
N ALA A 180 -14.32 9.06 -5.83
CA ALA A 180 -14.13 10.33 -5.13
C ALA A 180 -15.18 11.38 -5.50
N LEU A 181 -15.54 11.49 -6.79
CA LEU A 181 -16.60 12.39 -7.24
C LEU A 181 -17.97 12.02 -6.67
N ARG A 182 -18.26 10.72 -6.56
CA ARG A 182 -19.49 10.26 -5.91
C ARG A 182 -19.47 10.60 -4.42
N ALA A 183 -18.39 10.27 -3.72
CA ALA A 183 -18.24 10.57 -2.31
C ALA A 183 -18.37 12.08 -2.04
N LEU A 184 -17.77 12.92 -2.89
CA LEU A 184 -17.81 14.38 -2.75
C LEU A 184 -19.22 14.97 -2.78
N ARG A 185 -20.17 14.34 -3.46
CA ARG A 185 -21.57 14.84 -3.53
C ARG A 185 -22.28 14.78 -2.18
N GLU A 186 -21.92 13.84 -1.34
CA GLU A 186 -22.57 13.59 -0.03
C GLU A 186 -21.67 14.04 1.14
N PHE A 187 -20.39 14.23 0.86
CA PHE A 187 -19.39 14.54 1.86
C PHE A 187 -19.51 15.98 2.38
N LYS A 188 -19.46 16.10 3.70
CA LYS A 188 -19.31 17.40 4.36
C LYS A 188 -17.87 17.52 4.88
N PRO A 189 -17.15 18.62 4.58
CA PRO A 189 -15.80 18.80 5.06
C PRO A 189 -15.69 18.60 6.58
N LEU A 190 -14.61 17.97 7.00
CA LEU A 190 -14.28 17.72 8.40
C LEU A 190 -13.28 18.77 8.88
N ARG A 191 -13.41 19.20 10.13
CA ARG A 191 -12.31 19.85 10.80
C ARG A 191 -11.35 18.73 11.24
N ILE A 192 -10.17 18.71 10.62
CA ILE A 192 -9.14 17.70 10.88
C ILE A 192 -7.95 18.41 11.50
N ARG A 193 -7.47 17.87 12.62
CA ARG A 193 -6.26 18.32 13.29
C ARG A 193 -5.22 17.21 13.26
N ALA A 194 -4.01 17.55 12.83
CA ALA A 194 -2.83 16.71 12.89
C ALA A 194 -1.84 17.28 13.91
N GLU A 195 -1.41 16.44 14.83
CA GLU A 195 -0.34 16.72 15.77
C GLU A 195 0.83 15.80 15.45
N PHE A 196 2.05 16.26 15.69
CA PHE A 196 3.28 15.52 15.33
C PHE A 196 4.10 15.20 16.60
N PRO A 197 3.69 14.20 17.39
CA PRO A 197 4.33 13.87 18.66
C PRO A 197 5.81 13.54 18.47
N GLY A 198 6.66 14.14 19.33
CA GLY A 198 8.11 13.94 19.30
C GLY A 198 8.84 14.79 18.26
N SER A 199 8.18 15.77 17.66
CA SER A 199 8.79 16.76 16.75
C SER A 199 8.47 18.20 17.20
N GLU A 200 9.23 19.17 16.69
CA GLU A 200 8.98 20.59 16.91
C GLU A 200 7.98 21.19 15.90
N LEU A 201 7.41 20.35 15.03
CA LEU A 201 6.44 20.78 14.04
C LEU A 201 5.16 21.29 14.73
N PRO A 202 4.65 22.47 14.32
CA PRO A 202 3.40 22.97 14.85
C PRO A 202 2.23 22.07 14.42
N PRO A 203 1.19 21.96 15.24
CA PRO A 203 -0.02 21.24 14.83
C PRO A 203 -0.66 21.96 13.63
N MET A 204 -1.22 21.14 12.73
CA MET A 204 -1.98 21.62 11.59
C MET A 204 -3.45 21.38 11.82
N GLU A 205 -4.28 22.37 11.53
CA GLU A 205 -5.74 22.24 11.60
C GLU A 205 -6.38 22.92 10.41
N ALA A 206 -7.29 22.25 9.76
CA ALA A 206 -8.04 22.79 8.63
C ALA A 206 -9.42 22.14 8.48
N GLN A 207 -10.35 22.91 7.89
CA GLN A 207 -11.50 22.28 7.26
C GLN A 207 -11.06 21.64 5.94
N ALA A 208 -11.05 20.32 5.89
CA ALA A 208 -10.50 19.56 4.79
C ALA A 208 -11.48 18.52 4.27
N LEU A 209 -11.36 18.22 2.98
CA LEU A 209 -12.02 17.06 2.38
C LEU A 209 -11.41 15.77 2.90
N LEU A 210 -10.08 15.75 3.05
CA LEU A 210 -9.35 14.59 3.56
C LEU A 210 -8.01 14.99 4.18
N ALA A 211 -7.55 14.13 5.10
CA ALA A 211 -6.15 14.08 5.49
C ALA A 211 -5.62 12.67 5.21
N GLY A 212 -4.51 12.61 4.47
CA GLY A 212 -3.80 11.36 4.13
C GLY A 212 -2.51 11.23 4.91
N VAL A 213 -2.09 9.98 5.14
CA VAL A 213 -0.79 9.62 5.73
C VAL A 213 -0.16 8.57 4.86
N LEU A 214 0.90 8.94 4.14
CA LEU A 214 1.49 8.15 3.09
C LEU A 214 2.94 7.80 3.38
N ASN A 215 3.34 6.59 2.98
CA ASN A 215 4.71 6.11 2.92
C ASN A 215 5.21 5.98 1.48
N THR A 216 4.31 6.11 0.51
CA THR A 216 4.60 5.99 -0.92
C THR A 216 4.31 7.28 -1.67
N PRO A 217 5.03 7.56 -2.79
CA PRO A 217 4.78 8.75 -3.61
C PRO A 217 3.37 8.84 -4.18
N SER A 218 2.73 7.70 -4.38
CA SER A 218 1.39 7.61 -4.95
C SER A 218 0.47 6.74 -4.12
N TYR A 219 -0.83 7.04 -4.19
CA TYR A 219 -1.88 6.23 -3.60
C TYR A 219 -3.15 6.30 -4.45
N GLY A 220 -3.95 5.22 -4.45
CA GLY A 220 -5.16 5.15 -5.24
C GLY A 220 -4.90 5.01 -6.75
N ALA A 221 -4.15 3.97 -7.15
CA ALA A 221 -3.80 3.64 -8.53
C ALA A 221 -2.90 4.69 -9.22
N GLY A 222 -1.89 5.15 -8.52
CA GLY A 222 -0.87 6.05 -9.06
C GLY A 222 -1.25 7.53 -9.02
N LEU A 223 -2.17 7.93 -8.14
CA LEU A 223 -2.39 9.34 -7.81
C LEU A 223 -1.20 9.82 -6.98
N ARG A 224 -0.37 10.70 -7.53
CA ARG A 224 0.85 11.22 -6.91
C ARG A 224 0.50 12.32 -5.90
N LEU A 225 0.18 11.90 -4.70
CA LEU A 225 -0.25 12.79 -3.62
C LEU A 225 0.92 13.24 -2.73
N ALA A 226 1.97 12.43 -2.61
CA ALA A 226 3.17 12.72 -1.83
C ALA A 226 4.44 12.41 -2.67
N PRO A 227 4.75 13.18 -3.72
CA PRO A 227 5.79 12.83 -4.70
C PRO A 227 7.19 12.62 -4.10
N ASP A 228 7.46 13.24 -2.95
CA ASP A 228 8.75 13.17 -2.26
C ASP A 228 8.81 12.08 -1.18
N ALA A 229 7.70 11.37 -0.92
CA ALA A 229 7.67 10.29 0.06
C ALA A 229 8.59 9.13 -0.36
N ARG A 230 9.28 8.56 0.64
CA ARG A 230 10.21 7.44 0.47
C ARG A 230 9.82 6.31 1.42
N ILE A 231 10.02 5.09 0.96
CA ILE A 231 9.63 3.88 1.70
C ILE A 231 10.70 3.42 2.70
N ASP A 232 11.78 4.18 2.91
CA ASP A 232 12.98 3.75 3.66
C ASP A 232 13.72 4.88 4.39
N ASP A 233 13.09 6.04 4.60
CA ASP A 233 13.73 7.22 5.23
C ASP A 233 13.29 7.45 6.69
N GLY A 234 12.42 6.60 7.23
CA GLY A 234 11.91 6.71 8.60
C GLY A 234 10.86 7.80 8.78
N LEU A 235 10.27 8.30 7.69
CA LEU A 235 9.26 9.35 7.72
C LEU A 235 7.97 8.91 7.03
N LEU A 236 6.86 9.42 7.51
CA LEU A 236 5.57 9.43 6.83
C LEU A 236 5.27 10.85 6.32
N THR A 237 4.53 10.94 5.24
CA THR A 237 4.03 12.23 4.72
C THR A 237 2.56 12.38 5.07
N THR A 238 2.26 13.33 5.97
CA THR A 238 0.89 13.76 6.23
C THR A 238 0.51 14.82 5.21
N LEU A 239 -0.64 14.68 4.57
CA LEU A 239 -1.15 15.65 3.61
C LEU A 239 -2.59 16.04 3.93
N PHE A 240 -2.91 17.30 3.62
CA PHE A 240 -4.26 17.86 3.71
C PHE A 240 -4.71 18.33 2.33
N VAL A 241 -5.91 17.93 1.95
CA VAL A 241 -6.62 18.49 0.81
C VAL A 241 -7.76 19.34 1.38
N PRO A 242 -7.70 20.68 1.24
CA PRO A 242 -8.72 21.57 1.79
C PRO A 242 -10.06 21.35 1.11
N ASN A 243 -11.08 22.01 1.65
CA ASN A 243 -12.38 22.05 1.02
C ASN A 243 -12.28 22.76 -0.34
N LEU A 244 -12.55 22.00 -1.42
CA LEU A 244 -12.53 22.52 -2.79
C LEU A 244 -13.96 22.87 -3.24
N SER A 245 -14.13 24.03 -3.85
CA SER A 245 -15.37 24.39 -4.53
C SER A 245 -15.62 23.50 -5.75
N ALA A 246 -16.86 23.42 -6.21
CA ALA A 246 -17.22 22.65 -7.39
C ALA A 246 -16.38 23.03 -8.64
N LEU A 247 -16.11 24.33 -8.82
CA LEU A 247 -15.27 24.83 -9.93
C LEU A 247 -13.83 24.34 -9.81
N GLN A 248 -13.27 24.35 -8.59
CA GLN A 248 -11.91 23.83 -8.33
C GLN A 248 -11.83 22.32 -8.58
N VAL A 249 -12.85 21.57 -8.17
CA VAL A 249 -12.95 20.13 -8.46
C VAL A 249 -12.99 19.89 -9.97
N LEU A 250 -13.81 20.62 -10.72
CA LEU A 250 -13.88 20.52 -12.18
C LEU A 250 -12.53 20.83 -12.85
N ALA A 251 -11.78 21.81 -12.34
CA ALA A 251 -10.47 22.16 -12.85
C ALA A 251 -9.41 21.10 -12.55
N VAL A 252 -9.53 20.40 -11.42
CA VAL A 252 -8.54 19.41 -10.96
C VAL A 252 -8.74 18.04 -11.60
N VAL A 253 -9.99 17.63 -11.87
CA VAL A 253 -10.31 16.29 -12.39
C VAL A 253 -9.55 15.93 -13.68
N PRO A 254 -9.49 16.79 -14.72
CA PRO A 254 -8.74 16.46 -15.95
C PRO A 254 -7.26 16.23 -15.67
N ARG A 255 -6.66 17.01 -14.75
CA ARG A 255 -5.26 16.86 -14.35
C ARG A 255 -5.03 15.55 -13.57
N LEU A 256 -5.95 15.19 -12.65
CA LEU A 256 -5.90 13.91 -11.94
C LEU A 256 -5.96 12.72 -12.90
N LEU A 257 -6.84 12.78 -13.88
CA LEU A 257 -6.98 11.72 -14.87
C LEU A 257 -5.73 11.60 -15.78
N ALA A 258 -5.25 12.73 -16.30
CA ALA A 258 -4.13 12.76 -17.26
C ALA A 258 -2.77 12.54 -16.57
N ARG A 259 -2.50 13.28 -15.50
CA ARG A 259 -1.18 13.32 -14.84
C ARG A 259 -1.13 12.56 -13.52
N GLY A 260 -2.27 12.28 -12.89
CA GLY A 260 -2.38 11.61 -11.60
C GLY A 260 -1.87 12.45 -10.42
N ASN A 261 -1.84 13.78 -10.52
CA ASN A 261 -1.40 14.64 -9.42
C ASN A 261 -2.35 15.82 -9.21
N LEU A 262 -2.41 16.29 -7.95
CA LEU A 262 -3.00 17.57 -7.58
C LEU A 262 -1.97 18.69 -7.76
N PRO A 263 -2.40 19.94 -8.10
CA PRO A 263 -1.55 21.11 -7.96
C PRO A 263 -1.09 21.27 -6.50
N ASP A 264 0.15 21.68 -6.29
CA ASP A 264 0.68 21.87 -4.92
C ASP A 264 -0.07 22.94 -4.13
N SER A 265 -0.70 23.90 -4.81
CA SER A 265 -1.59 24.89 -4.20
C SER A 265 -2.84 24.30 -3.53
N TYR A 266 -3.18 23.05 -3.81
CA TYR A 266 -4.33 22.34 -3.22
C TYR A 266 -3.93 21.26 -2.23
N VAL A 267 -2.65 21.12 -1.91
CA VAL A 267 -2.19 20.09 -0.98
C VAL A 267 -1.11 20.64 -0.08
N THR A 268 -1.37 20.66 1.21
CA THR A 268 -0.31 20.92 2.19
C THR A 268 0.29 19.59 2.63
N ARG A 269 1.62 19.49 2.71
CA ARG A 269 2.35 18.26 3.08
C ARG A 269 3.33 18.56 4.20
N VAL A 270 3.43 17.61 5.14
CA VAL A 270 4.40 17.63 6.24
C VAL A 270 4.91 16.22 6.44
N SER A 271 6.23 16.07 6.56
CA SER A 271 6.88 14.79 6.85
C SER A 271 7.29 14.73 8.33
N ALA A 272 6.97 13.62 8.97
CA ALA A 272 7.28 13.36 10.38
C ALA A 272 7.43 11.85 10.62
N ALA A 273 8.00 11.46 11.77
CA ALA A 273 8.05 10.06 12.18
C ALA A 273 6.72 9.56 12.78
N ARG A 274 5.90 10.49 13.28
CA ARG A 274 4.62 10.19 13.94
C ARG A 274 3.61 11.29 13.68
N VAL A 275 2.34 10.91 13.54
CA VAL A 275 1.22 11.83 13.46
C VAL A 275 0.02 11.31 14.24
N ARG A 276 -0.72 12.19 14.90
CA ARG A 276 -2.02 11.93 15.50
C ARG A 276 -3.08 12.75 14.76
N LEU A 277 -4.05 12.07 14.18
CA LEU A 277 -5.17 12.70 13.50
C LEU A 277 -6.42 12.66 14.39
N THR A 278 -7.04 13.82 14.57
CA THR A 278 -8.34 13.98 15.25
C THR A 278 -9.33 14.65 14.31
N THR A 279 -10.61 14.35 14.47
CA THR A 279 -11.69 14.89 13.63
C THR A 279 -12.81 15.43 14.54
N ASP A 280 -13.51 16.47 14.10
CA ASP A 280 -14.62 17.10 14.85
C ASP A 280 -15.86 16.23 14.95
N ARG A 281 -15.96 15.19 14.15
CA ARG A 281 -17.06 14.19 14.17
C ARG A 281 -16.50 12.81 13.83
N GLY A 282 -17.29 11.76 14.11
CA GLY A 282 -16.89 10.38 13.85
C GLY A 282 -16.48 10.17 12.38
N CYS A 283 -15.29 9.61 12.20
CA CYS A 283 -14.72 9.28 10.91
C CYS A 283 -13.89 8.02 11.04
N LEU A 284 -13.91 7.18 10.00
CA LEU A 284 -13.09 5.97 9.94
C LEU A 284 -11.74 6.26 9.28
N PHE A 285 -10.70 5.62 9.79
CA PHE A 285 -9.39 5.59 9.16
C PHE A 285 -9.27 4.36 8.26
N HIS A 286 -8.76 4.57 7.05
CA HIS A 286 -8.41 3.53 6.10
C HIS A 286 -6.90 3.46 5.88
N GLY A 287 -6.37 2.25 5.72
CA GLY A 287 -4.97 2.01 5.31
C GLY A 287 -4.89 0.89 4.28
N ASP A 288 -4.18 1.12 3.18
CA ASP A 288 -4.02 0.19 2.04
C ASP A 288 -5.34 -0.37 1.48
N GLY A 289 -6.43 0.42 1.60
CA GLY A 289 -7.76 0.07 1.11
C GLY A 289 -8.68 -0.65 2.09
N GLU A 290 -8.22 -0.90 3.32
CA GLU A 290 -8.98 -1.57 4.39
C GLU A 290 -9.37 -0.59 5.49
N ILE A 291 -10.52 -0.81 6.13
CA ILE A 291 -10.95 -0.03 7.30
C ILE A 291 -10.20 -0.53 8.53
N PHE A 292 -9.54 0.38 9.27
CA PHE A 292 -8.81 0.03 10.50
C PHE A 292 -9.61 0.31 11.77
N GLY A 293 -10.42 1.37 11.76
CA GLY A 293 -11.24 1.75 12.90
C GLY A 293 -11.50 3.26 12.97
N PRO A 294 -12.14 3.74 14.05
CA PRO A 294 -12.51 5.14 14.19
C PRO A 294 -11.32 6.05 14.57
N ALA A 295 -11.38 7.32 14.12
CA ALA A 295 -10.55 8.38 14.65
C ALA A 295 -10.98 8.74 16.10
N PRO A 296 -10.06 9.27 16.96
CA PRO A 296 -8.69 9.64 16.67
C PRO A 296 -7.80 8.44 16.36
N VAL A 297 -6.81 8.66 15.49
CA VAL A 297 -5.83 7.65 15.09
C VAL A 297 -4.43 8.19 15.27
N GLU A 298 -3.55 7.38 15.84
CA GLU A 298 -2.12 7.66 15.93
C GLU A 298 -1.38 6.74 14.95
N ILE A 299 -0.54 7.32 14.11
CA ILE A 299 0.26 6.62 13.12
C ILE A 299 1.73 6.90 13.40
N GLU A 300 2.53 5.84 13.48
CA GLU A 300 3.97 5.90 13.62
C GLU A 300 4.67 5.11 12.53
N VAL A 301 5.84 5.58 12.13
CA VAL A 301 6.75 4.82 11.27
C VAL A 301 7.49 3.81 12.12
N LEU A 302 7.56 2.58 11.66
CA LEU A 302 8.46 1.54 12.13
C LEU A 302 9.60 1.47 11.11
N PRO A 303 10.76 2.11 11.37
CA PRO A 303 11.82 2.21 10.37
C PRO A 303 12.44 0.85 10.08
N LYS A 304 12.67 0.57 8.80
CA LYS A 304 13.34 -0.68 8.36
C LYS A 304 12.74 -1.92 9.01
N ALA A 305 11.41 -1.97 9.07
CA ALA A 305 10.68 -3.02 9.81
C ALA A 305 10.52 -4.32 9.03
N LEU A 306 10.68 -4.29 7.70
CA LEU A 306 10.53 -5.46 6.84
C LEU A 306 11.55 -5.46 5.70
N GLN A 307 11.88 -6.65 5.22
CA GLN A 307 12.64 -6.83 3.98
C GLN A 307 11.71 -7.14 2.82
N MET A 308 11.87 -6.39 1.73
CA MET A 308 11.10 -6.57 0.50
C MET A 308 12.03 -6.84 -0.68
N LEU A 309 11.67 -7.78 -1.55
CA LEU A 309 12.37 -7.96 -2.82
C LEU A 309 12.18 -6.73 -3.70
N ALA A 310 13.28 -6.09 -4.05
CA ALA A 310 13.30 -4.93 -4.94
C ALA A 310 14.33 -5.12 -6.05
N PRO A 311 14.06 -4.66 -7.29
CA PRO A 311 15.04 -4.67 -8.36
C PRO A 311 16.29 -3.89 -7.96
N VAL A 312 17.47 -4.42 -8.34
CA VAL A 312 18.73 -3.69 -8.17
C VAL A 312 18.71 -2.51 -9.15
N ILE A 313 18.86 -1.30 -8.60
CA ILE A 313 18.98 -0.10 -9.42
C ILE A 313 20.44 0.00 -9.82
N SER A 314 20.70 -0.20 -11.11
CA SER A 314 22.00 0.08 -11.72
C SER A 314 22.22 1.58 -11.90
#